data_7c25947fb49e980b16f27bbc22592f52
#
_entry.id   7c25947fb49e980b16f27bbc22592f52
#
_cell.length_a   1.000
_cell.length_b   1.000
_cell.length_c   1.000
_cell.angle_alpha   90.00
_cell.angle_beta   90.00
_cell.angle_gamma   90.00
#
_symmetry.space_group_name_H-M   'P 1'
#
loop_
_entity.id
_entity.type
_entity.pdbx_description
1 polymer ?
#
loop_
_entity_poly.entity_id
_entity_poly.type
_entity_poly.pdbx_seq_one_letter_code
_entity_poly.pdbx_strand_id
1 'polypeptide(L)'
;MIAAMFPSRTLTFYLARLFVGRILGILMLLVLILQMLDLLSESGDILAVPGNGEAQLWYYVSLRTPQLIARFLPYSVLLATLFTFWPLNQNSEVIAMRAAGLSAHQVLAPLLLVAALVSLLSFTFNEAVVAKATGTLKQWNELRYQPIPADSGVRANVYLKDGPNILTAVRVTGDGNRIVMTGVTWYRRDAGGMVMEQLRADRASYANPGWRLENARRFEVRSTMLEPVGARVVAQGVSPGQVTIAKVDPDGQNIFELDRSIAALKEAGRRTSELEAKWWHKLSGPLSALLMPLLGSVAAFGLARSGKLLVRAIAGMALGFAYFVVDNAALAMGNFGGYPSIIAAWAPFMLFALVGETVLVRTEE
;
A
#
# COMPACT_ATOMS: atom_id res chain seq x y z
N MET A 1 -4.04 -38.28 -1.16
CA MET A 1 -5.01 -37.31 -1.73
C MET A 1 -4.34 -36.16 -2.47
N ILE A 2 -3.30 -35.50 -1.95
CA ILE A 2 -2.60 -34.38 -2.63
C ILE A 2 -1.91 -34.81 -3.94
N ALA A 3 -1.32 -36.02 -4.03
CA ALA A 3 -0.67 -36.52 -5.23
C ALA A 3 -1.62 -36.72 -6.45
N ALA A 4 -2.92 -36.90 -6.18
CA ALA A 4 -3.94 -37.01 -7.22
C ALA A 4 -4.39 -35.66 -7.81
N MET A 5 -4.04 -34.54 -7.19
CA MET A 5 -4.36 -33.18 -7.68
C MET A 5 -3.40 -32.68 -8.76
N PHE A 6 -2.21 -33.24 -8.85
CA PHE A 6 -1.20 -32.80 -9.82
C PHE A 6 -1.11 -33.74 -11.02
N PRO A 7 -0.87 -33.21 -12.23
CA PRO A 7 -0.51 -34.03 -13.37
C PRO A 7 0.86 -34.69 -13.13
N SER A 8 1.41 -35.37 -14.15
CA SER A 8 2.75 -35.95 -14.01
C SER A 8 3.79 -34.92 -13.57
N ARG A 9 4.86 -35.37 -12.88
CA ARG A 9 5.94 -34.47 -12.42
C ARG A 9 6.54 -33.65 -13.55
N THR A 10 6.69 -34.25 -14.72
CA THR A 10 7.24 -33.59 -15.92
C THR A 10 6.33 -32.46 -16.40
N LEU A 11 5.02 -32.69 -16.47
CA LEU A 11 4.05 -31.66 -16.90
C LEU A 11 3.93 -30.55 -15.86
N THR A 12 3.90 -30.88 -14.56
CA THR A 12 3.90 -29.92 -13.49
C THR A 12 5.10 -28.98 -13.57
N PHE A 13 6.30 -29.55 -13.74
CA PHE A 13 7.52 -28.75 -13.84
C PHE A 13 7.56 -27.90 -15.13
N TYR A 14 7.10 -28.43 -16.24
CA TYR A 14 6.99 -27.73 -17.52
C TYR A 14 6.09 -26.47 -17.37
N LEU A 15 4.86 -26.66 -16.90
CA LEU A 15 3.91 -25.56 -16.72
C LEU A 15 4.39 -24.52 -15.68
N ALA A 16 4.93 -25.00 -14.56
CA ALA A 16 5.46 -24.12 -13.51
C ALA A 16 6.63 -23.28 -14.01
N ARG A 17 7.62 -23.88 -14.69
CA ARG A 17 8.78 -23.17 -15.27
C ARG A 17 8.36 -22.11 -16.29
N LEU A 18 7.44 -22.50 -17.18
CA LEU A 18 6.90 -21.58 -18.19
C LEU A 18 6.20 -20.39 -17.55
N PHE A 19 5.41 -20.66 -16.54
CA PHE A 19 4.65 -19.64 -15.81
C PHE A 19 5.55 -18.68 -15.01
N VAL A 20 6.51 -19.21 -14.26
CA VAL A 20 7.49 -18.39 -13.51
C VAL A 20 8.28 -17.47 -14.45
N GLY A 21 8.77 -18.01 -15.57
CA GLY A 21 9.50 -17.21 -16.55
C GLY A 21 8.66 -16.05 -17.10
N ARG A 22 7.36 -16.26 -17.32
CA ARG A 22 6.43 -15.21 -17.78
C ARG A 22 6.10 -14.20 -16.69
N ILE A 23 5.89 -14.65 -15.44
CA ILE A 23 5.71 -13.72 -14.30
C ILE A 23 6.89 -12.77 -14.21
N LEU A 24 8.12 -13.30 -14.19
CA LEU A 24 9.33 -12.51 -14.07
C LEU A 24 9.54 -11.57 -15.25
N GLY A 25 9.34 -12.06 -16.48
CA GLY A 25 9.48 -11.24 -17.69
C GLY A 25 8.48 -10.07 -17.73
N ILE A 26 7.20 -10.34 -17.44
CA ILE A 26 6.16 -9.31 -17.44
C ILE A 26 6.36 -8.34 -16.29
N LEU A 27 6.68 -8.84 -15.09
CA LEU A 27 6.95 -7.98 -13.93
C LEU A 27 8.13 -7.05 -14.20
N MET A 28 9.24 -7.59 -14.73
CA MET A 28 10.42 -6.79 -15.06
C MET A 28 10.09 -5.71 -16.09
N LEU A 29 9.35 -6.06 -17.15
CA LEU A 29 8.93 -5.11 -18.17
C LEU A 29 8.07 -3.98 -17.59
N LEU A 30 7.04 -4.33 -16.78
CA LEU A 30 6.17 -3.35 -16.15
C LEU A 30 6.94 -2.45 -15.18
N VAL A 31 7.78 -3.02 -14.33
CA VAL A 31 8.58 -2.27 -13.36
C VAL A 31 9.54 -1.32 -14.08
N LEU A 32 10.24 -1.76 -15.13
CA LEU A 32 11.15 -0.89 -15.89
C LEU A 32 10.42 0.29 -16.53
N ILE A 33 9.31 0.04 -17.22
CA ILE A 33 8.53 1.12 -17.87
C ILE A 33 8.02 2.11 -16.83
N LEU A 34 7.41 1.61 -15.76
CA LEU A 34 6.84 2.47 -14.72
C LEU A 34 7.90 3.22 -13.93
N GLN A 35 9.05 2.56 -13.65
CA GLN A 35 10.18 3.22 -12.99
C GLN A 35 10.75 4.35 -13.83
N MET A 36 10.85 4.18 -15.15
CA MET A 36 11.31 5.24 -16.05
C MET A 36 10.34 6.43 -16.05
N LEU A 37 9.03 6.18 -16.15
CA LEU A 37 8.02 7.23 -16.14
C LEU A 37 7.98 7.97 -14.79
N ASP A 38 8.09 7.24 -13.70
CA ASP A 38 8.07 7.77 -12.34
C ASP A 38 9.34 8.61 -12.06
N LEU A 39 10.51 8.09 -12.46
CA LEU A 39 11.78 8.82 -12.33
C LEU A 39 11.79 10.10 -13.17
N LEU A 40 11.24 10.06 -14.38
CA LEU A 40 11.13 11.24 -15.24
C LEU A 40 10.26 12.33 -14.59
N SER A 41 9.18 11.93 -13.93
CA SER A 41 8.28 12.83 -13.21
C SER A 41 8.94 13.49 -11.99
N GLU A 42 9.69 12.72 -11.19
CA GLU A 42 10.22 13.16 -9.90
C GLU A 42 11.65 13.72 -9.97
N SER A 43 12.38 13.43 -11.06
CA SER A 43 13.80 13.81 -11.20
C SER A 43 14.03 15.31 -11.08
N GLY A 44 13.12 16.12 -11.64
CA GLY A 44 13.17 17.57 -11.56
C GLY A 44 13.14 18.09 -10.12
N ASP A 45 12.22 17.57 -9.31
CA ASP A 45 12.06 17.98 -7.91
C ASP A 45 13.22 17.50 -7.03
N ILE A 46 13.75 16.29 -7.31
CA ILE A 46 14.90 15.76 -6.59
C ILE A 46 16.16 16.60 -6.87
N LEU A 47 16.41 16.92 -8.14
CA LEU A 47 17.61 17.67 -8.56
C LEU A 47 17.52 19.18 -8.27
N ALA A 48 16.32 19.72 -8.04
CA ALA A 48 16.14 21.11 -7.64
C ALA A 48 16.68 21.41 -6.24
N VAL A 49 16.90 20.39 -5.40
CA VAL A 49 17.45 20.57 -4.05
C VAL A 49 18.97 20.71 -4.12
N PRO A 50 19.56 21.80 -3.59
CA PRO A 50 21.01 21.98 -3.56
C PRO A 50 21.72 20.82 -2.84
N GLY A 51 22.69 20.21 -3.50
CA GLY A 51 23.45 19.07 -2.98
C GLY A 51 22.93 17.70 -3.41
N ASN A 52 21.77 17.63 -4.06
CA ASN A 52 21.30 16.40 -4.68
C ASN A 52 21.90 16.24 -6.09
N GLY A 53 22.16 14.99 -6.48
CA GLY A 53 22.71 14.62 -7.78
C GLY A 53 22.29 13.21 -8.19
N GLU A 54 23.08 12.57 -9.05
CA GLU A 54 22.79 11.22 -9.56
C GLU A 54 22.65 10.17 -8.45
N ALA A 55 23.41 10.29 -7.37
CA ALA A 55 23.33 9.37 -6.23
C ALA A 55 21.92 9.37 -5.59
N GLN A 56 21.29 10.54 -5.50
CA GLN A 56 19.92 10.68 -4.97
C GLN A 56 18.87 10.11 -5.92
N LEU A 57 19.09 10.20 -7.24
CA LEU A 57 18.23 9.54 -8.21
C LEU A 57 18.30 8.01 -8.07
N TRP A 58 19.50 7.44 -7.92
CA TRP A 58 19.65 6.00 -7.66
C TRP A 58 19.07 5.58 -6.30
N TYR A 59 19.20 6.44 -5.28
CA TYR A 59 18.56 6.21 -3.99
C TYR A 59 17.04 6.20 -4.12
N TYR A 60 16.45 7.14 -4.87
CA TYR A 60 15.03 7.15 -5.20
C TYR A 60 14.60 5.85 -5.88
N VAL A 61 15.31 5.43 -6.93
CA VAL A 61 15.05 4.17 -7.64
C VAL A 61 15.06 2.98 -6.70
N SER A 62 16.04 2.91 -5.78
CA SER A 62 16.16 1.81 -4.82
C SER A 62 14.99 1.71 -3.83
N LEU A 63 14.40 2.85 -3.46
CA LEU A 63 13.22 2.91 -2.58
C LEU A 63 11.90 2.68 -3.34
N ARG A 64 11.84 3.12 -4.60
CA ARG A 64 10.63 3.04 -5.41
C ARG A 64 10.42 1.69 -6.05
N THR A 65 11.48 1.05 -6.52
CA THR A 65 11.41 -0.26 -7.18
C THR A 65 10.69 -1.34 -6.36
N PRO A 66 10.95 -1.53 -5.04
CA PRO A 66 10.22 -2.48 -4.23
C PRO A 66 8.70 -2.25 -4.21
N GLN A 67 8.27 -1.00 -4.17
CA GLN A 67 6.85 -0.62 -4.19
C GLN A 67 6.19 -0.99 -5.52
N LEU A 68 6.87 -0.72 -6.63
CA LEU A 68 6.39 -1.08 -7.97
C LEU A 68 6.29 -2.60 -8.12
N ILE A 69 7.29 -3.35 -7.68
CA ILE A 69 7.27 -4.83 -7.68
C ILE A 69 6.04 -5.33 -6.92
N ALA A 70 5.87 -4.90 -5.67
CA ALA A 70 4.75 -5.36 -4.83
C ALA A 70 3.39 -5.02 -5.45
N ARG A 71 3.24 -3.81 -5.99
CA ARG A 71 2.00 -3.32 -6.57
C ARG A 71 1.62 -4.06 -7.86
N PHE A 72 2.60 -4.35 -8.73
CA PHE A 72 2.35 -4.91 -10.05
C PHE A 72 2.51 -6.43 -10.13
N LEU A 73 2.96 -7.08 -9.06
CA LEU A 73 3.11 -8.54 -8.99
C LEU A 73 1.80 -9.30 -9.29
N PRO A 74 0.65 -8.98 -8.67
CA PRO A 74 -0.60 -9.68 -8.98
C PRO A 74 -1.05 -9.48 -10.44
N TYR A 75 -0.87 -8.30 -11.01
CA TYR A 75 -1.15 -8.04 -12.43
C TYR A 75 -0.24 -8.86 -13.34
N SER A 76 1.04 -8.98 -12.97
CA SER A 76 2.00 -9.82 -13.70
C SER A 76 1.61 -11.30 -13.67
N VAL A 77 1.10 -11.78 -12.53
CA VAL A 77 0.59 -13.15 -12.39
C VAL A 77 -0.63 -13.38 -13.28
N LEU A 78 -1.58 -12.44 -13.33
CA LEU A 78 -2.75 -12.49 -14.21
C LEU A 78 -2.33 -12.57 -15.68
N LEU A 79 -1.50 -11.63 -16.13
CA LEU A 79 -1.02 -11.59 -17.51
C LEU A 79 -0.20 -12.83 -17.85
N ALA A 80 0.66 -13.28 -16.95
CA ALA A 80 1.42 -14.51 -17.13
C ALA A 80 0.52 -15.74 -17.28
N THR A 81 -0.61 -15.79 -16.56
CA THR A 81 -1.61 -16.86 -16.72
C THR A 81 -2.18 -16.84 -18.14
N LEU A 82 -2.63 -15.68 -18.59
CA LEU A 82 -3.17 -15.51 -19.94
C LEU A 82 -2.13 -15.88 -21.01
N PHE A 83 -0.93 -15.34 -20.90
CA PHE A 83 0.16 -15.64 -21.83
C PHE A 83 0.65 -17.10 -21.73
N THR A 84 0.41 -17.80 -20.61
CA THR A 84 0.71 -19.21 -20.48
C THR A 84 -0.32 -20.07 -21.23
N PHE A 85 -1.59 -19.77 -21.04
CA PHE A 85 -2.62 -20.58 -21.68
C PHE A 85 -2.87 -20.23 -23.16
N TRP A 86 -2.57 -19.01 -23.59
CA TRP A 86 -2.77 -18.57 -24.96
C TRP A 86 -2.08 -19.51 -25.97
N PRO A 87 -0.74 -19.72 -25.97
CA PRO A 87 -0.07 -20.59 -26.90
C PRO A 87 -0.40 -22.07 -26.66
N LEU A 88 -0.61 -22.50 -25.41
CA LEU A 88 -1.02 -23.89 -25.13
C LEU A 88 -2.38 -24.21 -25.75
N ASN A 89 -3.29 -23.26 -25.81
CA ASN A 89 -4.57 -23.41 -26.52
C ASN A 89 -4.39 -23.37 -28.04
N GLN A 90 -3.57 -22.46 -28.56
CA GLN A 90 -3.30 -22.40 -30.01
C GLN A 90 -2.69 -23.72 -30.54
N ASN A 91 -1.78 -24.30 -29.77
CA ASN A 91 -1.12 -25.57 -30.11
C ASN A 91 -1.96 -26.80 -29.74
N SER A 92 -3.21 -26.61 -29.27
CA SER A 92 -4.09 -27.69 -28.81
C SER A 92 -3.54 -28.53 -27.65
N GLU A 93 -2.52 -28.04 -26.92
CA GLU A 93 -1.92 -28.77 -25.79
C GLU A 93 -2.92 -28.92 -24.63
N VAL A 94 -3.74 -27.90 -24.35
CA VAL A 94 -4.80 -27.98 -23.32
C VAL A 94 -5.83 -29.06 -23.72
N ILE A 95 -6.19 -29.15 -25.00
CA ILE A 95 -7.13 -30.14 -25.48
C ILE A 95 -6.52 -31.54 -25.34
N ALA A 96 -5.24 -31.72 -25.69
CA ALA A 96 -4.53 -32.99 -25.53
C ALA A 96 -4.45 -33.44 -24.05
N MET A 97 -4.16 -32.52 -23.14
CA MET A 97 -4.17 -32.78 -21.69
C MET A 97 -5.55 -33.23 -21.20
N ARG A 98 -6.62 -32.58 -21.64
CA ARG A 98 -7.99 -32.98 -21.29
C ARG A 98 -8.40 -34.31 -21.91
N ALA A 99 -8.01 -34.56 -23.16
CA ALA A 99 -8.24 -35.85 -23.83
C ALA A 99 -7.51 -37.01 -23.14
N ALA A 100 -6.38 -36.73 -22.49
CA ALA A 100 -5.66 -37.68 -21.63
C ALA A 100 -6.30 -37.88 -20.24
N GLY A 101 -7.47 -37.27 -19.97
CA GLY A 101 -8.24 -37.46 -18.75
C GLY A 101 -7.88 -36.49 -17.62
N LEU A 102 -7.09 -35.45 -17.88
CA LEU A 102 -6.80 -34.42 -16.85
C LEU A 102 -7.99 -33.47 -16.69
N SER A 103 -8.38 -33.22 -15.45
CA SER A 103 -9.39 -32.20 -15.10
C SER A 103 -8.84 -30.77 -15.28
N ALA A 104 -9.73 -29.79 -15.38
CA ALA A 104 -9.33 -28.39 -15.46
C ALA A 104 -8.54 -27.97 -14.21
N HIS A 105 -8.93 -28.46 -13.05
CA HIS A 105 -8.21 -28.23 -11.78
C HIS A 105 -6.79 -28.80 -11.82
N GLN A 106 -6.61 -29.99 -12.36
CA GLN A 106 -5.28 -30.62 -12.50
C GLN A 106 -4.37 -29.85 -13.47
N VAL A 107 -4.92 -29.32 -14.56
CA VAL A 107 -4.15 -28.45 -15.49
C VAL A 107 -3.77 -27.13 -14.85
N LEU A 108 -4.62 -26.55 -14.00
CA LEU A 108 -4.37 -25.29 -13.31
C LEU A 108 -3.50 -25.45 -12.06
N ALA A 109 -3.50 -26.63 -11.42
CA ALA A 109 -2.81 -26.88 -10.14
C ALA A 109 -1.33 -26.44 -10.12
N PRO A 110 -0.49 -26.68 -11.14
CA PRO A 110 0.89 -26.17 -11.17
C PRO A 110 1.00 -24.66 -11.09
N LEU A 111 0.07 -23.94 -11.74
CA LEU A 111 0.05 -22.47 -11.71
C LEU A 111 -0.41 -21.96 -10.35
N LEU A 112 -1.43 -22.60 -9.74
CA LEU A 112 -1.87 -22.29 -8.39
C LEU A 112 -0.78 -22.53 -7.34
N LEU A 113 0.00 -23.60 -7.49
CA LEU A 113 1.15 -23.87 -6.62
C LEU A 113 2.20 -22.75 -6.71
N VAL A 114 2.58 -22.37 -7.93
CA VAL A 114 3.51 -21.25 -8.15
C VAL A 114 2.94 -19.95 -7.58
N ALA A 115 1.66 -19.66 -7.83
CA ALA A 115 1.01 -18.46 -7.32
C ALA A 115 0.94 -18.44 -5.79
N ALA A 116 0.75 -19.59 -5.13
CA ALA A 116 0.81 -19.70 -3.67
C ALA A 116 2.22 -19.37 -3.13
N LEU A 117 3.26 -19.89 -3.78
CA LEU A 117 4.65 -19.56 -3.43
C LEU A 117 4.95 -18.07 -3.67
N VAL A 118 4.51 -17.51 -4.79
CA VAL A 118 4.63 -16.09 -5.11
C VAL A 118 3.90 -15.22 -4.07
N SER A 119 2.70 -15.64 -3.65
CA SER A 119 1.93 -14.96 -2.60
C SER A 119 2.68 -14.92 -1.27
N LEU A 120 3.26 -16.05 -0.85
CA LEU A 120 4.05 -16.14 0.38
C LEU A 120 5.32 -15.26 0.32
N LEU A 121 6.02 -15.32 -0.81
CA LEU A 121 7.20 -14.47 -1.06
C LEU A 121 6.82 -12.99 -1.09
N SER A 122 5.68 -12.64 -1.72
CA SER A 122 5.14 -11.29 -1.75
C SER A 122 4.85 -10.77 -0.35
N PHE A 123 4.19 -11.56 0.50
CA PHE A 123 3.93 -11.19 1.89
C PHE A 123 5.24 -10.88 2.63
N THR A 124 6.21 -11.79 2.57
CA THR A 124 7.50 -11.60 3.23
C THR A 124 8.25 -10.37 2.70
N PHE A 125 8.24 -10.18 1.39
CA PHE A 125 8.86 -9.03 0.72
C PHE A 125 8.20 -7.71 1.13
N ASN A 126 6.87 -7.68 1.19
CA ASN A 126 6.13 -6.50 1.65
C ASN A 126 6.52 -6.10 3.08
N GLU A 127 6.57 -7.08 4.00
CA GLU A 127 6.85 -6.80 5.41
C GLU A 127 8.33 -6.45 5.67
N ALA A 128 9.27 -7.12 4.98
CA ALA A 128 10.69 -6.93 5.22
C ALA A 128 11.30 -5.73 4.47
N VAL A 129 10.83 -5.46 3.25
CA VAL A 129 11.47 -4.51 2.33
C VAL A 129 10.53 -3.35 1.98
N VAL A 130 9.31 -3.65 1.47
CA VAL A 130 8.42 -2.62 0.92
C VAL A 130 7.96 -1.64 1.99
N ALA A 131 7.59 -2.11 3.18
CA ALA A 131 7.15 -1.25 4.27
C ALA A 131 8.22 -0.21 4.63
N LYS A 132 9.47 -0.64 4.81
CA LYS A 132 10.59 0.26 5.12
C LYS A 132 10.88 1.24 3.98
N ALA A 133 10.93 0.75 2.74
CA ALA A 133 11.18 1.57 1.56
C ALA A 133 10.07 2.63 1.39
N THR A 134 8.80 2.25 1.62
CA THR A 134 7.65 3.16 1.54
C THR A 134 7.71 4.23 2.61
N GLY A 135 7.98 3.85 3.86
CA GLY A 135 8.10 4.82 4.96
C GLY A 135 9.22 5.82 4.72
N THR A 136 10.39 5.34 4.29
CA THR A 136 11.55 6.20 3.99
C THR A 136 11.28 7.13 2.81
N LEU A 137 10.74 6.62 1.70
CA LEU A 137 10.45 7.42 0.52
C LEU A 137 9.40 8.50 0.82
N LYS A 138 8.35 8.14 1.56
CA LYS A 138 7.30 9.09 1.94
C LYS A 138 7.83 10.19 2.84
N GLN A 139 8.66 9.84 3.83
CA GLN A 139 9.34 10.80 4.70
C GLN A 139 10.24 11.75 3.87
N TRP A 140 11.00 11.21 2.92
CA TRP A 140 11.89 12.00 2.08
C TRP A 140 11.11 12.92 1.14
N ASN A 141 10.02 12.47 0.57
CA ASN A 141 9.11 13.29 -0.24
C ASN A 141 8.46 14.42 0.60
N GLU A 142 7.99 14.12 1.83
CA GLU A 142 7.44 15.14 2.74
C GLU A 142 8.46 16.22 3.11
N LEU A 143 9.73 15.89 3.15
CA LEU A 143 10.85 16.82 3.30
C LEU A 143 11.24 17.52 1.99
N ARG A 144 10.45 17.34 0.91
CA ARG A 144 10.75 17.85 -0.43
C ARG A 144 12.18 17.46 -0.87
N TYR A 145 12.51 16.20 -0.71
CA TYR A 145 13.80 15.58 -1.08
C TYR A 145 15.04 16.19 -0.41
N GLN A 146 14.87 16.96 0.67
CA GLN A 146 15.97 17.41 1.51
C GLN A 146 16.58 16.23 2.30
N PRO A 147 17.86 16.34 2.73
CA PRO A 147 18.49 15.30 3.53
C PRO A 147 17.63 14.92 4.75
N ILE A 148 17.41 13.62 4.93
CA ILE A 148 16.70 13.10 6.12
C ILE A 148 17.64 13.27 7.30
N PRO A 149 17.25 14.01 8.36
CA PRO A 149 18.08 14.15 9.56
C PRO A 149 18.37 12.78 10.18
N ALA A 150 19.58 12.62 10.71
CA ALA A 150 20.03 11.34 11.32
C ALA A 150 19.18 10.90 12.53
N ASP A 151 18.45 11.82 13.17
CA ASP A 151 17.44 11.50 14.18
C ASP A 151 16.19 10.93 13.51
N SER A 152 16.02 9.62 13.59
CA SER A 152 14.98 8.82 12.93
C SER A 152 13.54 9.09 13.41
N GLY A 153 13.32 10.09 14.28
CA GLY A 153 12.01 10.52 14.79
C GLY A 153 11.41 11.74 14.08
N VAL A 154 11.93 12.14 12.91
CA VAL A 154 11.41 13.32 12.21
C VAL A 154 10.03 13.04 11.61
N ARG A 155 9.03 13.78 12.06
CA ARG A 155 7.66 13.80 11.52
C ARG A 155 7.38 15.16 10.94
N ALA A 156 6.91 15.21 9.69
CA ALA A 156 6.56 16.45 9.02
C ALA A 156 5.04 16.68 9.04
N ASN A 157 4.63 17.96 9.07
CA ASN A 157 3.24 18.38 8.94
C ASN A 157 2.30 17.70 9.96
N VAL A 158 2.61 17.81 11.24
CA VAL A 158 1.82 17.24 12.35
C VAL A 158 0.67 18.18 12.70
N TYR A 159 -0.54 17.63 12.80
CA TYR A 159 -1.76 18.31 13.21
C TYR A 159 -2.33 17.63 14.46
N LEU A 160 -2.49 18.40 15.53
CA LEU A 160 -2.95 17.92 16.84
C LEU A 160 -4.17 18.71 17.28
N LYS A 161 -5.15 18.02 17.81
CA LYS A 161 -6.34 18.64 18.37
C LYS A 161 -6.16 18.81 19.89
N ASP A 162 -6.36 20.02 20.41
CA ASP A 162 -6.33 20.39 21.83
C ASP A 162 -7.70 20.94 22.21
N GLY A 163 -8.65 20.07 22.52
CA GLY A 163 -10.05 20.45 22.70
C GLY A 163 -10.62 21.09 21.40
N PRO A 164 -11.11 22.34 21.45
CA PRO A 164 -11.53 23.09 20.27
C PRO A 164 -10.35 23.63 19.45
N ASN A 165 -9.16 23.73 20.04
CA ASN A 165 -7.99 24.37 19.45
C ASN A 165 -7.20 23.37 18.58
N ILE A 166 -6.30 23.88 17.72
CA ILE A 166 -5.46 23.10 16.84
C ILE A 166 -4.01 23.53 17.02
N LEU A 167 -3.12 22.57 17.24
CA LEU A 167 -1.67 22.74 17.21
C LEU A 167 -1.14 22.12 15.93
N THR A 168 -0.37 22.88 15.16
CA THR A 168 0.32 22.37 13.96
C THR A 168 1.81 22.56 14.09
N ALA A 169 2.59 21.64 13.55
CA ALA A 169 4.04 21.77 13.47
C ALA A 169 4.52 21.31 12.10
N VAL A 170 5.41 22.08 11.49
CA VAL A 170 6.01 21.75 10.19
C VAL A 170 6.93 20.53 10.33
N ARG A 171 7.68 20.49 11.44
CA ARG A 171 8.60 19.38 11.74
C ARG A 171 8.57 19.07 13.23
N VAL A 172 8.61 17.79 13.54
CA VAL A 172 8.73 17.27 14.90
C VAL A 172 9.94 16.34 14.94
N THR A 173 10.82 16.50 15.92
CA THR A 173 12.03 15.69 16.13
C THR A 173 12.11 15.20 17.56
N GLY A 174 12.77 14.06 17.78
CA GLY A 174 12.93 13.45 19.09
C GLY A 174 11.75 12.57 19.51
N ASP A 175 11.90 11.91 20.66
CA ASP A 175 10.91 10.99 21.22
C ASP A 175 10.63 11.29 22.70
N GLY A 176 9.40 10.96 23.15
CA GLY A 176 8.96 11.15 24.52
C GLY A 176 9.04 12.63 24.94
N ASN A 177 9.60 12.90 26.12
CA ASN A 177 9.70 14.25 26.66
C ASN A 177 10.77 15.13 25.99
N ARG A 178 11.60 14.56 25.11
CA ARG A 178 12.63 15.27 24.32
C ARG A 178 12.13 15.73 22.96
N ILE A 179 10.83 15.64 22.71
CA ILE A 179 10.23 16.10 21.46
C ILE A 179 10.40 17.61 21.31
N VAL A 180 10.90 18.01 20.16
CA VAL A 180 11.02 19.41 19.73
C VAL A 180 10.21 19.58 18.45
N MET A 181 9.34 20.58 18.43
CA MET A 181 8.59 20.99 17.25
C MET A 181 9.21 22.24 16.63
N THR A 182 9.26 22.32 15.32
CA THR A 182 9.69 23.51 14.57
C THR A 182 8.62 23.98 13.61
N GLY A 183 8.53 25.30 13.38
CA GLY A 183 7.49 25.90 12.56
C GLY A 183 6.10 25.67 13.15
N VAL A 184 5.94 25.98 14.44
CA VAL A 184 4.73 25.68 15.20
C VAL A 184 3.71 26.78 15.04
N THR A 185 2.45 26.39 14.84
CA THR A 185 1.32 27.31 14.85
C THR A 185 0.20 26.73 15.73
N TRP A 186 -0.26 27.49 16.69
CA TRP A 186 -1.39 27.14 17.53
C TRP A 186 -2.57 28.07 17.20
N TYR A 187 -3.72 27.46 16.92
CA TYR A 187 -4.95 28.16 16.58
C TYR A 187 -5.93 28.03 17.75
N ARG A 188 -6.30 29.18 18.33
CA ARG A 188 -7.42 29.23 19.28
C ARG A 188 -8.72 29.44 18.51
N ARG A 189 -9.67 28.56 18.74
CA ARG A 189 -10.98 28.58 18.10
C ARG A 189 -12.08 28.82 19.11
N ASP A 190 -13.17 29.45 18.66
CA ASP A 190 -14.39 29.56 19.45
C ASP A 190 -15.24 28.26 19.40
N ALA A 191 -16.37 28.26 20.10
CA ALA A 191 -17.31 27.13 20.11
C ALA A 191 -17.92 26.84 18.71
N GLY A 192 -17.97 27.82 17.82
CA GLY A 192 -18.40 27.69 16.44
C GLY A 192 -17.31 27.19 15.48
N GLY A 193 -16.08 27.02 15.99
CA GLY A 193 -14.93 26.55 15.19
C GLY A 193 -14.19 27.65 14.44
N MET A 194 -14.56 28.93 14.63
CA MET A 194 -13.88 30.07 13.99
C MET A 194 -12.55 30.35 14.71
N VAL A 195 -11.50 30.65 13.94
CA VAL A 195 -10.18 31.02 14.47
C VAL A 195 -10.25 32.44 15.04
N MET A 196 -9.99 32.56 16.33
CA MET A 196 -9.97 33.84 17.03
C MET A 196 -8.56 34.41 17.18
N GLU A 197 -7.57 33.55 17.38
CA GLU A 197 -6.18 33.89 17.63
C GLU A 197 -5.27 32.83 16.99
N GLN A 198 -4.15 33.27 16.45
CA GLN A 198 -3.08 32.43 15.96
C GLN A 198 -1.78 32.79 16.66
N LEU A 199 -1.13 31.81 17.29
CA LEU A 199 0.22 31.94 17.81
C LEU A 199 1.18 31.17 16.89
N ARG A 200 2.15 31.86 16.31
CA ARG A 200 3.19 31.26 15.48
C ARG A 200 4.53 31.35 16.22
N ALA A 201 5.26 30.25 16.26
CA ALA A 201 6.57 30.17 16.90
C ALA A 201 7.55 29.35 16.04
N ASP A 202 8.82 29.70 16.11
CA ASP A 202 9.86 28.99 15.38
C ASP A 202 10.09 27.59 15.97
N ARG A 203 9.95 27.48 17.32
CA ARG A 203 10.21 26.26 18.07
C ARG A 203 9.23 26.08 19.22
N ALA A 204 8.94 24.81 19.53
CA ALA A 204 8.24 24.44 20.76
C ALA A 204 8.86 23.20 21.40
N SER A 205 8.93 23.19 22.74
CA SER A 205 9.39 22.10 23.58
C SER A 205 8.35 21.70 24.61
N TYR A 206 8.35 20.44 25.03
CA TYR A 206 7.40 19.97 26.05
C TYR A 206 7.68 20.58 27.42
N ALA A 207 6.67 21.12 28.09
CA ALA A 207 6.80 21.88 29.34
C ALA A 207 5.92 21.35 30.49
N ASN A 208 5.37 20.17 30.39
CA ASN A 208 4.51 19.43 31.35
C ASN A 208 3.73 20.32 32.36
N PRO A 209 2.41 20.61 32.13
CA PRO A 209 1.66 20.21 30.95
C PRO A 209 1.79 21.23 29.82
N GLY A 210 1.75 20.72 28.59
CA GLY A 210 1.67 21.53 27.37
C GLY A 210 3.01 21.78 26.69
N TRP A 211 2.97 22.71 25.74
CA TRP A 211 4.08 23.01 24.84
C TRP A 211 4.50 24.45 24.97
N ARG A 212 5.76 24.68 25.35
CA ARG A 212 6.36 26.01 25.45
C ARG A 212 6.78 26.43 24.05
N LEU A 213 6.10 27.48 23.54
CA LEU A 213 6.45 28.16 22.31
C LEU A 213 7.60 29.11 22.57
N GLU A 214 8.64 29.11 21.76
CA GLU A 214 9.78 30.01 21.80
C GLU A 214 9.62 31.10 20.72
N ASN A 215 9.84 32.37 21.07
CA ASN A 215 9.69 33.50 20.16
C ASN A 215 8.29 33.59 19.50
N ALA A 216 7.26 33.36 20.29
CA ALA A 216 5.90 33.35 19.79
C ALA A 216 5.45 34.76 19.32
N ARG A 217 4.82 34.82 18.18
CA ARG A 217 4.14 35.97 17.61
C ARG A 217 2.64 35.71 17.59
N ARG A 218 1.85 36.63 18.11
CA ARG A 218 0.41 36.55 18.12
C ARG A 218 -0.19 37.30 16.93
N PHE A 219 -1.08 36.69 16.24
CA PHE A 219 -1.99 37.31 15.29
C PHE A 219 -3.41 37.15 15.80
N GLU A 220 -4.07 38.27 16.07
CA GLU A 220 -5.47 38.27 16.47
C GLU A 220 -6.34 38.73 15.29
N VAL A 221 -7.37 37.92 14.97
CA VAL A 221 -8.20 38.13 13.77
C VAL A 221 -8.95 39.47 13.81
N ARG A 222 -9.27 39.98 15.02
CA ARG A 222 -9.98 41.25 15.19
C ARG A 222 -9.10 42.49 14.99
N SER A 223 -7.84 42.42 15.39
CA SER A 223 -6.92 43.59 15.37
C SER A 223 -6.03 43.62 14.14
N THR A 224 -5.91 42.51 13.42
CA THR A 224 -5.00 42.30 12.26
C THR A 224 -3.53 42.66 12.53
N MET A 225 -3.15 42.77 13.81
CA MET A 225 -1.79 43.10 14.25
C MET A 225 -1.00 41.85 14.61
N LEU A 226 0.30 41.87 14.28
CA LEU A 226 1.28 40.85 14.65
C LEU A 226 2.10 41.41 15.84
N GLU A 227 1.88 40.83 17.02
CA GLU A 227 2.57 41.23 18.23
C GLU A 227 3.51 40.13 18.73
N PRO A 228 4.77 40.45 19.09
CA PRO A 228 5.64 39.50 19.78
C PRO A 228 5.13 39.27 21.20
N VAL A 229 4.91 38.02 21.59
CA VAL A 229 4.36 37.65 22.93
C VAL A 229 5.39 36.91 23.78
N GLY A 230 6.60 36.69 23.28
CA GLY A 230 7.65 35.95 24.00
C GLY A 230 7.36 34.44 24.15
N ALA A 231 7.85 33.83 25.23
CA ALA A 231 7.61 32.43 25.50
C ALA A 231 6.22 32.20 26.08
N ARG A 232 5.46 31.24 25.54
CA ARG A 232 4.11 30.93 26.03
C ARG A 232 3.86 29.39 26.02
N VAL A 233 3.17 28.92 27.05
CA VAL A 233 2.76 27.49 27.11
C VAL A 233 1.33 27.40 26.61
N VAL A 234 1.14 26.51 25.62
CA VAL A 234 -0.14 26.23 24.95
C VAL A 234 -0.37 24.71 24.85
N ALA A 235 -1.53 24.31 24.36
CA ALA A 235 -1.88 22.93 24.06
C ALA A 235 -1.63 21.99 25.26
N GLN A 236 -2.17 22.34 26.43
CA GLN A 236 -1.98 21.58 27.67
C GLN A 236 -2.63 20.19 27.63
N GLY A 237 -3.62 19.98 26.75
CA GLY A 237 -4.25 18.68 26.52
C GLY A 237 -3.47 17.76 25.57
N VAL A 238 -2.34 18.23 25.01
CA VAL A 238 -1.56 17.47 24.04
C VAL A 238 -0.33 16.86 24.69
N SER A 239 -0.34 15.54 24.89
CA SER A 239 0.80 14.80 25.44
C SER A 239 1.85 14.48 24.36
N PRO A 240 3.13 14.24 24.75
CA PRO A 240 4.16 13.77 23.83
C PRO A 240 3.79 12.49 23.09
N GLY A 241 3.07 11.56 23.74
CA GLY A 241 2.56 10.33 23.11
C GLY A 241 1.61 10.61 21.95
N GLN A 242 0.72 11.58 22.09
CA GLN A 242 -0.20 11.99 21.02
C GLN A 242 0.54 12.58 19.82
N VAL A 243 1.64 13.28 20.02
CA VAL A 243 2.49 13.83 18.98
C VAL A 243 3.19 12.69 18.21
N THR A 244 3.65 11.69 18.94
CA THR A 244 4.29 10.49 18.37
C THR A 244 3.35 9.71 17.46
N ILE A 245 2.05 9.67 17.80
CA ILE A 245 1.01 8.89 17.12
C ILE A 245 0.21 9.75 16.10
N ALA A 246 0.49 11.05 16.00
CA ALA A 246 -0.34 11.99 15.23
C ALA A 246 -0.49 11.64 13.74
N LYS A 247 0.52 11.01 13.15
CA LYS A 247 0.53 10.60 11.75
C LYS A 247 1.16 9.22 11.62
N VAL A 248 0.33 8.19 11.73
CA VAL A 248 0.73 6.81 11.44
C VAL A 248 0.50 6.56 9.95
N ASP A 249 1.55 6.18 9.24
CA ASP A 249 1.46 5.71 7.86
C ASP A 249 1.35 4.18 7.85
N PRO A 250 0.18 3.61 7.53
CA PRO A 250 -0.01 2.16 7.56
C PRO A 250 0.80 1.42 6.49
N ASP A 251 1.11 2.07 5.37
CA ASP A 251 1.86 1.47 4.26
C ASP A 251 3.37 1.47 4.54
N GLY A 252 3.84 2.38 5.40
CA GLY A 252 5.25 2.48 5.82
C GLY A 252 5.61 1.67 7.06
N GLN A 253 4.67 0.94 7.66
CA GLN A 253 4.88 0.10 8.84
C GLN A 253 4.72 -1.38 8.49
N ASN A 254 5.49 -2.26 9.15
CA ASN A 254 5.23 -3.69 9.09
C ASN A 254 4.00 -4.06 9.93
N ILE A 255 3.51 -5.31 9.79
CA ILE A 255 2.26 -5.76 10.43
C ILE A 255 2.30 -5.62 11.97
N PHE A 256 3.46 -5.86 12.60
CA PHE A 256 3.64 -5.78 14.04
C PHE A 256 3.72 -4.33 14.54
N GLU A 257 4.37 -3.46 13.77
CA GLU A 257 4.43 -2.02 14.06
C GLU A 257 3.05 -1.39 13.93
N LEU A 258 2.33 -1.76 12.88
CA LEU A 258 0.97 -1.28 12.63
C LEU A 258 0.00 -1.73 13.72
N ASP A 259 0.10 -2.97 14.20
CA ASP A 259 -0.71 -3.48 15.31
C ASP A 259 -0.49 -2.66 16.59
N ARG A 260 0.78 -2.41 16.95
CA ARG A 260 1.13 -1.55 18.09
C ARG A 260 0.59 -0.12 17.94
N SER A 261 0.65 0.43 16.73
CA SER A 261 0.11 1.76 16.43
C SER A 261 -1.40 1.81 16.57
N ILE A 262 -2.12 0.76 16.15
CA ILE A 262 -3.56 0.61 16.31
C ILE A 262 -3.93 0.55 17.80
N ALA A 263 -3.23 -0.27 18.59
CA ALA A 263 -3.47 -0.38 20.03
C ALA A 263 -3.31 0.98 20.74
N ALA A 264 -2.20 1.67 20.49
CA ALA A 264 -1.93 2.98 21.08
C ALA A 264 -2.95 4.06 20.67
N LEU A 265 -3.45 4.03 19.42
CA LEU A 265 -4.48 4.96 18.96
C LEU A 265 -5.85 4.66 19.59
N LYS A 266 -6.18 3.38 19.80
CA LYS A 266 -7.40 2.97 20.51
C LYS A 266 -7.39 3.44 21.96
N GLU A 267 -6.28 3.28 22.67
CA GLU A 267 -6.10 3.79 24.03
C GLU A 267 -6.25 5.31 24.08
N ALA A 268 -5.79 6.02 23.05
CA ALA A 268 -5.98 7.46 22.92
C ALA A 268 -7.41 7.88 22.47
N GLY A 269 -8.35 6.94 22.34
CA GLY A 269 -9.73 7.21 21.91
C GLY A 269 -9.85 7.70 20.46
N ARG A 270 -8.83 7.43 19.60
CA ARG A 270 -8.82 7.83 18.20
C ARG A 270 -9.41 6.76 17.30
N ARG A 271 -9.96 7.20 16.19
CA ARG A 271 -10.49 6.30 15.17
C ARG A 271 -9.36 5.53 14.48
N THR A 272 -9.51 4.20 14.38
CA THR A 272 -8.50 3.28 13.84
C THR A 272 -8.97 2.50 12.60
N SER A 273 -10.17 2.79 12.10
CA SER A 273 -10.78 2.02 11.00
C SER A 273 -9.90 1.93 9.75
N GLU A 274 -9.21 3.00 9.38
CA GLU A 274 -8.28 3.00 8.25
C GLU A 274 -7.09 2.05 8.48
N LEU A 275 -6.47 2.14 9.67
CA LEU A 275 -5.32 1.32 10.01
C LEU A 275 -5.70 -0.16 10.13
N GLU A 276 -6.86 -0.45 10.71
CA GLU A 276 -7.37 -1.82 10.81
C GLU A 276 -7.69 -2.42 9.43
N ALA A 277 -8.33 -1.65 8.54
CA ALA A 277 -8.59 -2.10 7.18
C ALA A 277 -7.29 -2.40 6.43
N LYS A 278 -6.28 -1.55 6.56
CA LYS A 278 -4.94 -1.76 6.01
C LYS A 278 -4.21 -2.95 6.66
N TRP A 279 -4.36 -3.15 7.95
CA TRP A 279 -3.80 -4.31 8.65
C TRP A 279 -4.34 -5.63 8.10
N TRP A 280 -5.67 -5.75 7.95
CA TRP A 280 -6.29 -6.92 7.34
C TRP A 280 -5.90 -7.07 5.86
N HIS A 281 -5.77 -5.96 5.14
CA HIS A 281 -5.38 -5.98 3.74
C HIS A 281 -3.90 -6.38 3.54
N LYS A 282 -3.02 -6.18 4.52
CA LYS A 282 -1.65 -6.73 4.49
C LYS A 282 -1.62 -8.26 4.41
N LEU A 283 -2.67 -8.93 4.91
CA LEU A 283 -2.82 -10.39 4.81
C LEU A 283 -3.51 -10.78 3.49
N SER A 284 -4.64 -10.14 3.16
CA SER A 284 -5.42 -10.49 1.96
C SER A 284 -4.76 -10.03 0.65
N GLY A 285 -4.06 -8.90 0.66
CA GLY A 285 -3.43 -8.31 -0.53
C GLY A 285 -2.46 -9.26 -1.26
N PRO A 286 -1.47 -9.84 -0.58
CA PRO A 286 -0.57 -10.82 -1.21
C PRO A 286 -1.28 -12.06 -1.76
N LEU A 287 -2.40 -12.49 -1.14
CA LEU A 287 -3.20 -13.62 -1.61
C LEU A 287 -3.89 -13.35 -2.95
N SER A 288 -4.02 -12.09 -3.36
CA SER A 288 -4.53 -11.75 -4.69
C SER A 288 -3.73 -12.42 -5.81
N ALA A 289 -2.42 -12.63 -5.63
CA ALA A 289 -1.60 -13.36 -6.59
C ALA A 289 -2.07 -14.82 -6.79
N LEU A 290 -2.56 -15.48 -5.72
CA LEU A 290 -3.14 -16.82 -5.79
C LEU A 290 -4.47 -16.83 -6.56
N LEU A 291 -5.24 -15.76 -6.48
CA LEU A 291 -6.51 -15.62 -7.17
C LEU A 291 -6.35 -15.45 -8.70
N MET A 292 -5.24 -14.83 -9.15
CA MET A 292 -5.04 -14.45 -10.54
C MET A 292 -5.05 -15.64 -11.54
N PRO A 293 -4.41 -16.80 -11.27
CA PRO A 293 -4.54 -17.95 -12.14
C PRO A 293 -5.97 -18.49 -12.23
N LEU A 294 -6.73 -18.42 -11.15
CA LEU A 294 -8.13 -18.85 -11.12
C LEU A 294 -8.99 -17.97 -12.03
N LEU A 295 -8.87 -16.65 -11.95
CA LEU A 295 -9.58 -15.71 -12.81
C LEU A 295 -9.10 -15.76 -14.27
N GLY A 296 -7.79 -15.91 -14.48
CA GLY A 296 -7.19 -16.07 -15.80
C GLY A 296 -7.56 -17.40 -16.48
N SER A 297 -7.99 -18.40 -15.71
CA SER A 297 -8.39 -19.72 -16.23
C SER A 297 -9.58 -19.66 -17.19
N VAL A 298 -10.42 -18.62 -17.09
CA VAL A 298 -11.51 -18.34 -18.06
C VAL A 298 -10.99 -18.31 -19.50
N ALA A 299 -9.77 -17.83 -19.70
CA ALA A 299 -9.11 -17.83 -21.00
C ALA A 299 -8.52 -19.20 -21.38
N ALA A 300 -8.22 -20.05 -20.38
CA ALA A 300 -7.55 -21.32 -20.56
C ALA A 300 -8.45 -22.43 -21.16
N PHE A 301 -9.68 -22.49 -20.64
CA PHE A 301 -10.58 -23.61 -20.90
C PHE A 301 -11.64 -23.29 -21.94
N GLY A 302 -11.30 -23.35 -23.21
CA GLY A 302 -12.23 -23.15 -24.31
C GLY A 302 -11.74 -23.71 -25.62
N LEU A 303 -12.68 -24.19 -26.47
CA LEU A 303 -12.39 -24.74 -27.77
C LEU A 303 -11.70 -23.69 -28.66
N ALA A 304 -10.44 -23.94 -29.03
CA ALA A 304 -9.66 -23.08 -29.93
C ALA A 304 -10.36 -22.84 -31.28
N ARG A 305 -11.11 -23.86 -31.76
CA ARG A 305 -11.87 -23.80 -33.01
C ARG A 305 -13.02 -22.79 -33.06
N SER A 306 -13.47 -22.25 -31.89
CA SER A 306 -14.58 -21.31 -31.87
C SER A 306 -14.21 -19.87 -32.27
N GLY A 307 -12.95 -19.59 -32.59
CA GLY A 307 -12.46 -18.21 -32.90
C GLY A 307 -12.58 -17.20 -31.76
N LYS A 308 -13.02 -17.63 -30.57
CA LYS A 308 -13.32 -16.76 -29.42
C LYS A 308 -12.19 -16.67 -28.38
N LEU A 309 -10.98 -17.16 -28.73
CA LEU A 309 -9.84 -17.16 -27.80
C LEU A 309 -9.50 -15.75 -27.29
N LEU A 310 -9.49 -14.77 -28.22
CA LEU A 310 -9.25 -13.37 -27.88
C LEU A 310 -10.34 -12.81 -26.92
N VAL A 311 -11.62 -13.10 -27.19
CA VAL A 311 -12.74 -12.64 -26.35
C VAL A 311 -12.61 -13.21 -24.94
N ARG A 312 -12.20 -14.47 -24.79
CA ARG A 312 -12.00 -15.11 -23.49
C ARG A 312 -10.79 -14.56 -22.76
N ALA A 313 -9.70 -14.27 -23.46
CA ALA A 313 -8.53 -13.61 -22.88
C ALA A 313 -8.91 -12.21 -22.34
N ILE A 314 -9.69 -11.46 -23.13
CA ILE A 314 -10.22 -10.15 -22.68
C ILE A 314 -11.15 -10.33 -21.48
N ALA A 315 -12.01 -11.34 -21.46
CA ALA A 315 -12.90 -11.61 -20.32
C ALA A 315 -12.12 -11.98 -19.04
N GLY A 316 -11.09 -12.83 -19.13
CA GLY A 316 -10.22 -13.15 -18.00
C GLY A 316 -9.44 -11.94 -17.49
N MET A 317 -8.96 -11.10 -18.39
CA MET A 317 -8.33 -9.83 -18.06
C MET A 317 -9.31 -8.89 -17.37
N ALA A 318 -10.52 -8.74 -17.91
CA ALA A 318 -11.56 -7.89 -17.34
C ALA A 318 -11.97 -8.33 -15.92
N LEU A 319 -12.08 -9.66 -15.69
CA LEU A 319 -12.36 -10.21 -14.36
C LEU A 319 -11.24 -9.89 -13.36
N GLY A 320 -9.97 -10.06 -13.75
CA GLY A 320 -8.84 -9.70 -12.91
C GLY A 320 -8.79 -8.19 -12.60
N PHE A 321 -9.06 -7.33 -13.61
CA PHE A 321 -9.17 -5.90 -13.40
C PHE A 321 -10.36 -5.52 -12.50
N ALA A 322 -11.52 -6.15 -12.70
CA ALA A 322 -12.70 -5.94 -11.87
C ALA A 322 -12.41 -6.27 -10.39
N TYR A 323 -11.64 -7.34 -10.13
CA TYR A 323 -11.18 -7.65 -8.78
C TYR A 323 -10.46 -6.46 -8.15
N PHE A 324 -9.46 -5.88 -8.82
CA PHE A 324 -8.71 -4.75 -8.25
C PHE A 324 -9.56 -3.50 -8.05
N VAL A 325 -10.50 -3.24 -8.93
CA VAL A 325 -11.43 -2.11 -8.78
C VAL A 325 -12.30 -2.31 -7.53
N VAL A 326 -12.87 -3.51 -7.38
CA VAL A 326 -13.73 -3.84 -6.23
C VAL A 326 -12.92 -3.89 -4.93
N ASP A 327 -11.70 -4.44 -4.94
CA ASP A 327 -10.81 -4.50 -3.79
C ASP A 327 -10.42 -3.11 -3.29
N ASN A 328 -10.00 -2.22 -4.19
CA ASN A 328 -9.67 -0.83 -3.84
C ASN A 328 -10.90 -0.05 -3.34
N ALA A 329 -12.07 -0.25 -3.97
CA ALA A 329 -13.31 0.39 -3.54
C ALA A 329 -13.74 -0.10 -2.14
N ALA A 330 -13.67 -1.41 -1.90
CA ALA A 330 -13.98 -2.01 -0.61
C ALA A 330 -13.04 -1.51 0.50
N LEU A 331 -11.74 -1.45 0.21
CA LEU A 331 -10.75 -0.91 1.13
C LEU A 331 -10.99 0.57 1.43
N ALA A 332 -11.29 1.38 0.40
CA ALA A 332 -11.64 2.80 0.58
C ALA A 332 -12.86 2.98 1.50
N MET A 333 -13.91 2.19 1.30
CA MET A 333 -15.10 2.22 2.17
C MET A 333 -14.78 1.76 3.60
N GLY A 334 -13.91 0.76 3.77
CA GLY A 334 -13.41 0.32 5.08
C GLY A 334 -12.63 1.42 5.80
N ASN A 335 -11.80 2.17 5.08
CA ASN A 335 -11.03 3.30 5.61
C ASN A 335 -11.96 4.39 6.20
N PHE A 336 -13.08 4.65 5.55
CA PHE A 336 -14.12 5.56 6.09
C PHE A 336 -14.93 4.95 7.24
N GLY A 337 -14.76 3.64 7.55
CA GLY A 337 -15.52 2.92 8.59
C GLY A 337 -16.98 2.72 8.23
N GLY A 338 -17.31 2.63 6.95
CA GLY A 338 -18.65 2.34 6.47
C GLY A 338 -19.12 0.91 6.83
N TYR A 339 -18.17 -0.01 7.01
CA TYR A 339 -18.41 -1.38 7.47
C TYR A 339 -17.14 -1.98 8.13
N PRO A 340 -17.25 -3.17 8.78
CA PRO A 340 -16.12 -3.76 9.49
C PRO A 340 -14.87 -3.94 8.63
N SER A 341 -13.72 -3.56 9.17
CA SER A 341 -12.42 -3.55 8.47
C SER A 341 -12.03 -4.91 7.88
N ILE A 342 -12.39 -6.00 8.55
CA ILE A 342 -12.16 -7.37 8.07
C ILE A 342 -12.95 -7.67 6.79
N ILE A 343 -14.20 -7.22 6.70
CA ILE A 343 -15.05 -7.39 5.51
C ILE A 343 -14.48 -6.58 4.35
N ALA A 344 -14.03 -5.36 4.62
CA ALA A 344 -13.39 -4.50 3.62
C ALA A 344 -12.20 -5.18 2.93
N ALA A 345 -11.40 -5.91 3.70
CA ALA A 345 -10.17 -6.55 3.20
C ALA A 345 -10.40 -7.93 2.59
N TRP A 346 -11.41 -8.69 3.05
CA TRP A 346 -11.56 -10.10 2.66
C TRP A 346 -12.73 -10.38 1.72
N ALA A 347 -13.80 -9.55 1.74
CA ALA A 347 -14.96 -9.81 0.91
C ALA A 347 -14.67 -9.82 -0.59
N PRO A 348 -13.86 -8.89 -1.15
CA PRO A 348 -13.50 -8.95 -2.57
C PRO A 348 -12.76 -10.24 -2.93
N PHE A 349 -11.78 -10.64 -2.12
CA PHE A 349 -11.03 -11.87 -2.34
C PHE A 349 -11.96 -13.10 -2.37
N MET A 350 -12.83 -13.25 -1.37
CA MET A 350 -13.77 -14.38 -1.28
C MET A 350 -14.77 -14.39 -2.43
N LEU A 351 -15.32 -13.23 -2.79
CA LEU A 351 -16.26 -13.09 -3.90
C LEU A 351 -15.62 -13.57 -5.22
N PHE A 352 -14.44 -13.07 -5.53
CA PHE A 352 -13.78 -13.40 -6.79
C PHE A 352 -13.17 -14.81 -6.80
N ALA A 353 -12.81 -15.36 -5.63
CA ALA A 353 -12.46 -16.78 -5.51
C ALA A 353 -13.65 -17.69 -5.88
N LEU A 354 -14.85 -17.37 -5.35
CA LEU A 354 -16.07 -18.10 -5.69
C LEU A 354 -16.45 -17.95 -7.17
N VAL A 355 -16.31 -16.76 -7.74
CA VAL A 355 -16.56 -16.53 -9.17
C VAL A 355 -15.58 -17.35 -10.01
N GLY A 356 -14.29 -17.30 -9.71
CA GLY A 356 -13.27 -18.05 -10.46
C GLY A 356 -13.48 -19.57 -10.37
N GLU A 357 -13.78 -20.08 -9.18
CA GLU A 357 -14.08 -21.48 -8.95
C GLU A 357 -15.35 -21.94 -9.69
N THR A 358 -16.41 -21.12 -9.66
CA THR A 358 -17.66 -21.40 -10.38
C THR A 358 -17.41 -21.51 -11.90
N VAL A 359 -16.59 -20.60 -12.44
CA VAL A 359 -16.23 -20.67 -13.86
C VAL A 359 -15.43 -21.93 -14.15
N LEU A 360 -14.49 -22.30 -13.28
CA LEU A 360 -13.66 -23.50 -13.48
C LEU A 360 -14.50 -24.77 -13.44
N VAL A 361 -15.41 -24.92 -12.48
CA VAL A 361 -16.32 -26.07 -12.37
C VAL A 361 -17.21 -26.19 -13.61
N ARG A 362 -17.80 -25.08 -14.08
CA ARG A 362 -18.62 -25.08 -15.31
C ARG A 362 -17.86 -25.47 -16.58
N THR A 363 -16.54 -25.41 -16.58
CA THR A 363 -15.73 -25.86 -17.72
C THR A 363 -15.45 -27.37 -17.67
N GLU A 364 -15.75 -28.02 -16.56
CA GLU A 364 -15.63 -29.49 -16.40
C GLU A 364 -16.92 -30.23 -16.78
N GLU A 365 -18.06 -29.57 -16.70
CA GLU A 365 -19.37 -30.06 -17.19
C GLU A 365 -19.43 -29.93 -18.72
#